data_d1693a4a055d99d3f6edec1e6ba6f167
#
_entry.id   d1693a4a055d99d3f6edec1e6ba6f167
#
_cell.length_a   1.000
_cell.length_b   1.000
_cell.length_c   1.000
_cell.angle_alpha   90.00
_cell.angle_beta   90.00
_cell.angle_gamma   90.00
#
_symmetry.space_group_name_H-M   'P 1'
#
loop_
_entity.id
_entity.type
_entity.pdbx_description
1 polymer ?
#
loop_
_entity_poly.entity_id
_entity_poly.type
_entity_poly.pdbx_seq_one_letter_code
_entity_poly.pdbx_strand_id
1 'polypeptide(L)'
;MYALIHVEPRYVGGFLILLWAGTFSAIRIPRTESGSAIVRCVTLATVLLLVVQIAWSVGHSVVRLASFHAPADPDVAHELTLEGIIPGDKVAFVGFASQDHYCAYLAGISIVAEVYHDSVESFWEAPPELKTHVLNLFAKSGAKAVIARNVSPMFVADGWRQVAGTNYFILRLPST
;
A
#
# COMPACT_ATOMS: atom_id res chain seq x y z
N MET A 1 -11.33 -5.15 25.15
CA MET A 1 -10.49 -4.67 24.05
C MET A 1 -11.30 -4.83 22.77
N TYR A 2 -11.93 -3.76 22.30
CA TYR A 2 -12.73 -3.79 21.06
C TYR A 2 -11.77 -3.73 19.90
N ALA A 3 -11.68 -4.82 19.11
CA ALA A 3 -11.03 -4.76 17.81
C ALA A 3 -11.84 -3.76 16.94
N LEU A 4 -11.28 -2.62 16.66
CA LEU A 4 -11.81 -1.71 15.66
C LEU A 4 -11.72 -2.46 14.33
N ILE A 5 -12.86 -2.98 13.87
CA ILE A 5 -12.94 -3.59 12.54
C ILE A 5 -12.69 -2.46 11.56
N HIS A 6 -11.53 -2.48 10.91
CA HIS A 6 -11.21 -1.56 9.84
C HIS A 6 -12.08 -1.93 8.63
N VAL A 7 -13.24 -1.26 8.53
CA VAL A 7 -14.15 -1.45 7.39
C VAL A 7 -13.60 -0.65 6.23
N GLU A 8 -12.99 -1.32 5.27
CA GLU A 8 -12.54 -0.66 4.06
C GLU A 8 -13.72 -0.05 3.28
N PRO A 9 -13.57 1.18 2.75
CA PRO A 9 -14.62 1.88 2.00
C PRO A 9 -15.25 1.06 0.87
N ARG A 10 -14.49 0.14 0.25
CA ARG A 10 -14.96 -0.75 -0.80
C ARG A 10 -16.10 -1.69 -0.36
N TYR A 11 -16.14 -2.09 0.91
CA TYR A 11 -17.21 -2.95 1.42
C TYR A 11 -18.49 -2.18 1.73
N VAL A 12 -18.36 -0.88 2.03
CA VAL A 12 -19.50 -0.01 2.32
C VAL A 12 -20.20 0.41 1.02
N GLY A 13 -19.48 0.45 -0.11
CA GLY A 13 -20.00 0.91 -1.39
C GLY A 13 -21.25 0.16 -1.85
N GLY A 14 -21.26 -1.17 -1.72
CA GLY A 14 -22.41 -1.99 -2.07
C GLY A 14 -23.67 -1.66 -1.26
N PHE A 15 -23.52 -1.48 0.05
CA PHE A 15 -24.63 -1.10 0.94
C PHE A 15 -25.16 0.30 0.63
N LEU A 16 -24.29 1.24 0.31
CA LEU A 16 -24.70 2.59 -0.09
C LEU A 16 -25.51 2.57 -1.39
N ILE A 17 -25.10 1.79 -2.38
CA ILE A 17 -25.85 1.63 -3.64
C ILE A 17 -27.24 1.06 -3.36
N LEU A 18 -27.37 0.01 -2.55
CA LEU A 18 -28.65 -0.58 -2.19
C LEU A 18 -29.53 0.39 -1.39
N LEU A 19 -28.96 1.14 -0.46
CA LEU A 19 -29.66 2.17 0.30
C LEU A 19 -30.22 3.25 -0.63
N TRP A 20 -29.40 3.77 -1.55
CA TRP A 20 -29.82 4.75 -2.55
C TRP A 20 -30.91 4.20 -3.46
N ALA A 21 -30.75 2.98 -4.00
CA ALA A 21 -31.74 2.35 -4.85
C ALA A 21 -33.07 2.17 -4.13
N GLY A 22 -33.05 1.73 -2.87
CA GLY A 22 -34.23 1.59 -2.03
C GLY A 22 -34.91 2.93 -1.77
N THR A 23 -34.13 3.96 -1.43
CA THR A 23 -34.65 5.32 -1.19
C THR A 23 -35.34 5.90 -2.43
N PHE A 24 -34.65 5.82 -3.58
CA PHE A 24 -35.25 6.32 -4.84
C PHE A 24 -36.49 5.53 -5.26
N SER A 25 -36.52 4.22 -5.02
CA SER A 25 -37.70 3.38 -5.34
C SER A 25 -38.90 3.69 -4.43
N ALA A 26 -38.68 4.18 -3.22
CA ALA A 26 -39.71 4.55 -2.27
C ALA A 26 -40.33 5.93 -2.56
N ILE A 27 -39.64 6.80 -3.29
CA ILE A 27 -40.16 8.15 -3.63
C ILE A 27 -41.22 8.03 -4.69
N ARG A 28 -42.49 8.27 -4.31
CA ARG A 28 -43.62 8.36 -5.24
C ARG A 28 -43.74 9.81 -5.72
N ILE A 29 -43.37 10.07 -6.97
CA ILE A 29 -43.50 11.39 -7.56
C ILE A 29 -44.85 11.46 -8.29
N PRO A 30 -45.69 12.48 -8.02
CA PRO A 30 -46.96 12.65 -8.74
C PRO A 30 -46.71 12.85 -10.23
N ARG A 31 -47.50 12.19 -11.06
CA ARG A 31 -47.41 12.26 -12.53
C ARG A 31 -47.96 13.60 -13.08
N THR A 32 -47.36 14.69 -12.64
CA THR A 32 -47.61 16.04 -13.14
C THR A 32 -46.48 16.47 -14.07
N GLU A 33 -46.73 17.43 -14.95
CA GLU A 33 -45.68 17.95 -15.85
C GLU A 33 -44.51 18.49 -15.07
N SER A 34 -44.74 19.21 -13.99
CA SER A 34 -43.71 19.70 -13.08
C SER A 34 -42.93 18.57 -12.40
N GLY A 35 -43.60 17.49 -11.99
CA GLY A 35 -42.99 16.32 -11.41
C GLY A 35 -42.02 15.62 -12.40
N SER A 36 -42.41 15.52 -13.67
CA SER A 36 -41.56 14.92 -14.70
C SER A 36 -40.33 15.75 -15.02
N ALA A 37 -40.43 17.08 -14.98
CA ALA A 37 -39.32 17.98 -15.17
C ALA A 37 -38.29 17.86 -14.00
N ILE A 38 -38.78 17.80 -12.77
CA ILE A 38 -37.91 17.61 -11.57
C ILE A 38 -37.15 16.28 -11.66
N VAL A 39 -37.84 15.18 -12.02
CA VAL A 39 -37.18 13.86 -12.18
C VAL A 39 -36.08 13.94 -13.22
N ARG A 40 -36.33 14.53 -14.38
CA ARG A 40 -35.32 14.70 -15.45
C ARG A 40 -34.11 15.50 -14.95
N CYS A 41 -34.35 16.63 -14.28
CA CYS A 41 -33.28 17.46 -13.76
C CYS A 41 -32.41 16.69 -12.72
N VAL A 42 -33.08 16.00 -11.78
CA VAL A 42 -32.36 15.20 -10.75
C VAL A 42 -31.56 14.05 -11.40
N THR A 43 -32.19 13.34 -12.36
CA THR A 43 -31.50 12.25 -13.08
C THR A 43 -30.27 12.78 -13.84
N LEU A 44 -30.45 13.87 -14.60
CA LEU A 44 -29.33 14.47 -15.34
C LEU A 44 -28.21 14.95 -14.41
N ALA A 45 -28.57 15.60 -13.30
CA ALA A 45 -27.59 16.05 -12.30
C ALA A 45 -26.82 14.86 -11.70
N THR A 46 -27.53 13.77 -11.36
CA THR A 46 -26.92 12.56 -10.81
C THR A 46 -25.97 11.90 -11.82
N VAL A 47 -26.42 11.75 -13.09
CA VAL A 47 -25.58 11.19 -14.15
C VAL A 47 -24.34 12.04 -14.39
N LEU A 48 -24.48 13.37 -14.44
CA LEU A 48 -23.36 14.28 -14.61
C LEU A 48 -22.35 14.15 -13.47
N LEU A 49 -22.83 14.07 -12.24
CA LEU A 49 -22.00 13.92 -11.04
C LEU A 49 -21.22 12.60 -11.06
N LEU A 50 -21.86 11.51 -11.47
CA LEU A 50 -21.21 10.20 -11.64
C LEU A 50 -20.14 10.25 -12.74
N VAL A 51 -20.44 10.87 -13.88
CA VAL A 51 -19.47 11.01 -14.98
C VAL A 51 -18.24 11.82 -14.54
N VAL A 52 -18.45 12.92 -13.81
CA VAL A 52 -17.35 13.74 -13.27
C VAL A 52 -16.51 12.92 -12.28
N GLN A 53 -17.15 12.15 -11.41
CA GLN A 53 -16.47 11.34 -10.41
C GLN A 53 -15.65 10.20 -11.05
N ILE A 54 -16.20 9.55 -12.08
CA ILE A 54 -15.47 8.53 -12.86
C ILE A 54 -14.30 9.17 -13.61
N ALA A 55 -14.51 10.30 -14.29
CA ALA A 55 -13.47 11.01 -15.01
C ALA A 55 -12.33 11.45 -14.08
N TRP A 56 -12.67 11.95 -12.89
CA TRP A 56 -11.68 12.29 -11.85
C TRP A 56 -10.89 11.07 -11.38
N SER A 57 -11.58 9.97 -11.08
CA SER A 57 -10.95 8.72 -10.62
C SER A 57 -10.00 8.14 -11.68
N VAL A 58 -10.46 8.08 -12.93
CA VAL A 58 -9.65 7.61 -14.07
C VAL A 58 -8.47 8.55 -14.32
N GLY A 59 -8.71 9.86 -14.35
CA GLY A 59 -7.66 10.85 -14.55
C GLY A 59 -6.57 10.75 -13.47
N HIS A 60 -6.97 10.63 -12.21
CA HIS A 60 -6.03 10.45 -11.11
C HIS A 60 -5.26 9.12 -11.20
N SER A 61 -5.91 8.06 -11.66
CA SER A 61 -5.28 6.75 -11.86
C SER A 61 -4.28 6.78 -13.03
N VAL A 62 -4.62 7.46 -14.13
CA VAL A 62 -3.71 7.64 -15.28
C VAL A 62 -2.50 8.48 -14.90
N VAL A 63 -2.69 9.58 -14.16
CA VAL A 63 -1.58 10.40 -13.66
C VAL A 63 -0.67 9.59 -12.74
N ARG A 64 -1.24 8.78 -11.85
CA ARG A 64 -0.46 7.84 -11.02
C ARG A 64 0.32 6.85 -11.88
N LEU A 65 -0.32 6.21 -12.87
CA LEU A 65 0.36 5.28 -13.78
C LEU A 65 1.48 5.96 -14.59
N ALA A 66 1.26 7.18 -15.06
CA ALA A 66 2.29 7.96 -15.77
C ALA A 66 3.45 8.41 -14.85
N SER A 67 3.16 8.60 -13.55
CA SER A 67 4.17 8.91 -12.51
C SER A 67 4.85 7.66 -11.96
N PHE A 68 4.36 6.47 -12.29
CA PHE A 68 5.07 5.23 -11.97
C PHE A 68 6.33 5.18 -12.83
N HIS A 69 7.45 5.54 -12.23
CA HIS A 69 8.74 5.00 -12.66
C HIS A 69 8.57 3.48 -12.70
N ALA A 70 9.21 2.84 -13.70
CA ALA A 70 9.16 1.38 -13.82
C ALA A 70 9.29 0.75 -12.42
N PRO A 71 8.40 -0.19 -12.06
CA PRO A 71 8.42 -0.74 -10.71
C PRO A 71 9.83 -1.24 -10.42
N ALA A 72 10.46 -0.69 -9.39
CA ALA A 72 11.77 -1.12 -8.91
C ALA A 72 11.76 -2.56 -8.38
N ASP A 73 10.57 -3.13 -8.25
CA ASP A 73 10.35 -4.46 -7.68
C ASP A 73 11.12 -5.61 -8.38
N PRO A 74 11.20 -5.68 -9.75
CA PRO A 74 12.00 -6.69 -10.41
C PRO A 74 13.50 -6.55 -10.11
N ASP A 75 14.02 -5.32 -10.03
CA ASP A 75 15.42 -5.06 -9.73
C ASP A 75 15.74 -5.43 -8.29
N VAL A 76 14.82 -5.12 -7.35
CA VAL A 76 14.93 -5.52 -5.96
C VAL A 76 14.89 -7.04 -5.82
N ALA A 77 13.97 -7.72 -6.51
CA ALA A 77 13.86 -9.18 -6.50
C ALA A 77 15.12 -9.85 -7.06
N HIS A 78 15.69 -9.30 -8.13
CA HIS A 78 16.94 -9.77 -8.72
C HIS A 78 18.12 -9.58 -7.74
N GLU A 79 18.22 -8.40 -7.13
CA GLU A 79 19.29 -8.09 -6.18
C GLU A 79 19.22 -8.98 -4.93
N LEU A 80 18.03 -9.28 -4.42
CA LEU A 80 17.84 -10.25 -3.34
C LEU A 80 18.40 -11.63 -3.70
N THR A 81 18.20 -12.06 -4.95
CA THR A 81 18.75 -13.32 -5.44
C THR A 81 20.28 -13.28 -5.50
N LEU A 82 20.87 -12.16 -5.95
CA LEU A 82 22.33 -11.96 -5.95
C LEU A 82 22.93 -11.99 -4.54
N GLU A 83 22.16 -11.50 -3.55
CA GLU A 83 22.51 -11.60 -2.12
C GLU A 83 22.36 -13.01 -1.54
N GLY A 84 21.96 -13.98 -2.34
CA GLY A 84 21.79 -15.36 -1.92
C GLY A 84 20.50 -15.62 -1.13
N ILE A 85 19.52 -14.73 -1.26
CA ILE A 85 18.15 -14.94 -0.78
C ILE A 85 17.41 -15.75 -1.83
N ILE A 86 16.99 -16.96 -1.48
CA ILE A 86 16.35 -17.89 -2.41
C ILE A 86 14.84 -17.99 -2.14
N PRO A 87 14.04 -18.45 -3.11
CA PRO A 87 12.62 -18.70 -2.90
C PRO A 87 12.36 -19.58 -1.68
N GLY A 88 11.37 -19.19 -0.86
CA GLY A 88 11.07 -19.80 0.42
C GLY A 88 11.77 -19.16 1.62
N ASP A 89 12.77 -18.31 1.41
CA ASP A 89 13.42 -17.57 2.47
C ASP A 89 12.51 -16.51 3.09
N LYS A 90 12.89 -16.09 4.29
CA LYS A 90 12.18 -15.09 5.08
C LYS A 90 12.96 -13.78 5.10
N VAL A 91 12.25 -12.67 4.98
CA VAL A 91 12.82 -11.33 5.09
C VAL A 91 11.98 -10.48 6.04
N ALA A 92 12.57 -9.40 6.56
CA ALA A 92 11.86 -8.35 7.26
C ALA A 92 11.74 -7.11 6.38
N PHE A 93 10.83 -6.22 6.73
CA PHE A 93 10.60 -4.99 5.99
C PHE A 93 10.57 -3.77 6.92
N VAL A 94 11.19 -2.66 6.48
CA VAL A 94 11.08 -1.37 7.16
C VAL A 94 10.32 -0.42 6.23
N GLY A 95 9.03 -0.22 6.53
CA GLY A 95 8.13 0.56 5.69
C GLY A 95 6.73 -0.04 5.65
N PHE A 96 6.03 0.18 4.55
CA PHE A 96 4.66 -0.29 4.36
C PHE A 96 4.65 -1.58 3.51
N ALA A 97 4.95 -2.70 4.16
CA ALA A 97 5.07 -4.01 3.51
C ALA A 97 3.85 -4.39 2.66
N SER A 98 2.64 -3.99 3.04
CA SER A 98 1.42 -4.28 2.28
C SER A 98 1.33 -3.54 0.93
N GLN A 99 2.06 -2.45 0.74
CA GLN A 99 2.15 -1.74 -0.54
C GLN A 99 3.38 -2.15 -1.36
N ASP A 100 4.46 -2.50 -0.68
CA ASP A 100 5.77 -2.76 -1.27
C ASP A 100 6.13 -4.27 -1.31
N HIS A 101 5.13 -5.15 -1.12
CA HIS A 101 5.34 -6.61 -1.07
C HIS A 101 5.61 -7.26 -2.42
N TYR A 102 5.45 -6.54 -3.52
CA TYR A 102 5.52 -7.13 -4.86
C TYR A 102 6.93 -7.67 -5.19
N CYS A 103 7.98 -6.99 -4.73
CA CYS A 103 9.35 -7.50 -4.85
C CYS A 103 9.55 -8.84 -4.11
N ALA A 104 8.93 -9.01 -2.94
CA ALA A 104 8.98 -10.26 -2.19
C ALA A 104 8.23 -11.38 -2.93
N TYR A 105 7.07 -11.07 -3.51
CA TYR A 105 6.32 -12.00 -4.34
C TYR A 105 7.12 -12.46 -5.56
N LEU A 106 7.76 -11.52 -6.29
CA LEU A 106 8.59 -11.83 -7.46
C LEU A 106 9.82 -12.70 -7.09
N ALA A 107 10.42 -12.45 -5.93
CA ALA A 107 11.54 -13.25 -5.42
C ALA A 107 11.10 -14.58 -4.79
N GLY A 108 9.80 -14.84 -4.66
CA GLY A 108 9.26 -16.04 -4.02
C GLY A 108 9.58 -16.16 -2.52
N ILE A 109 9.76 -15.02 -1.83
CA ILE A 109 10.14 -14.94 -0.42
C ILE A 109 8.97 -14.48 0.44
N SER A 110 9.08 -14.66 1.77
CA SER A 110 8.03 -14.28 2.72
C SER A 110 8.48 -13.14 3.62
N ILE A 111 7.66 -12.10 3.77
CA ILE A 111 7.86 -11.06 4.78
C ILE A 111 7.30 -11.57 6.10
N VAL A 112 8.16 -11.72 7.12
CA VAL A 112 7.78 -12.32 8.42
C VAL A 112 7.77 -11.32 9.56
N ALA A 113 8.34 -10.14 9.37
CA ALA A 113 8.35 -9.06 10.35
C ALA A 113 8.45 -7.72 9.64
N GLU A 114 7.90 -6.68 10.23
CA GLU A 114 7.99 -5.32 9.70
C GLU A 114 8.10 -4.27 10.79
N VAL A 115 8.77 -3.15 10.48
CA VAL A 115 8.55 -1.87 11.16
C VAL A 115 7.46 -1.16 10.39
N TYR A 116 6.28 -1.03 11.00
CA TYR A 116 5.13 -0.44 10.35
C TYR A 116 5.36 1.03 9.98
N HIS A 117 4.72 1.47 8.91
CA HIS A 117 4.87 2.81 8.31
C HIS A 117 4.91 3.96 9.34
N ASP A 118 4.00 3.98 10.32
CA ASP A 118 3.92 5.06 11.32
C ASP A 118 5.13 5.09 12.28
N SER A 119 5.92 4.02 12.31
CA SER A 119 7.08 3.86 13.19
C SER A 119 8.42 3.92 12.43
N VAL A 120 8.40 4.11 11.11
CA VAL A 120 9.61 4.11 10.27
C VAL A 120 10.54 5.25 10.64
N GLU A 121 10.01 6.47 10.80
CA GLU A 121 10.81 7.63 11.18
C GLU A 121 11.45 7.43 12.57
N SER A 122 10.64 6.98 13.54
CA SER A 122 11.13 6.65 14.88
C SER A 122 12.19 5.55 14.89
N PHE A 123 12.11 4.57 13.98
CA PHE A 123 13.12 3.55 13.79
C PHE A 123 14.43 4.16 13.29
N TRP A 124 14.38 5.04 12.30
CA TRP A 124 15.58 5.65 11.74
C TRP A 124 16.25 6.63 12.71
N GLU A 125 15.49 7.33 13.53
CA GLU A 125 15.99 8.26 14.55
C GLU A 125 16.41 7.56 15.85
N ALA A 126 16.08 6.29 16.00
CA ALA A 126 16.38 5.53 17.22
C ALA A 126 17.88 5.41 17.49
N PRO A 127 18.28 5.32 18.77
CA PRO A 127 19.66 5.02 19.14
C PRO A 127 20.16 3.70 18.53
N PRO A 128 21.47 3.56 18.26
CA PRO A 128 22.04 2.36 17.64
C PRO A 128 21.70 1.06 18.37
N GLU A 129 21.63 1.09 19.69
CA GLU A 129 21.29 -0.08 20.52
C GLU A 129 19.86 -0.56 20.24
N LEU A 130 18.91 0.37 20.08
CA LEU A 130 17.52 0.03 19.80
C LEU A 130 17.36 -0.51 18.36
N LYS A 131 18.05 0.08 17.39
CA LYS A 131 18.08 -0.44 16.01
C LYS A 131 18.63 -1.86 16.00
N THR A 132 19.76 -2.09 16.65
CA THR A 132 20.35 -3.41 16.78
C THR A 132 19.41 -4.40 17.46
N HIS A 133 18.67 -3.98 18.48
CA HIS A 133 17.67 -4.82 19.13
C HIS A 133 16.57 -5.24 18.17
N VAL A 134 16.02 -4.29 17.38
CA VAL A 134 14.98 -4.58 16.38
C VAL A 134 15.52 -5.52 15.30
N LEU A 135 16.72 -5.27 14.77
CA LEU A 135 17.35 -6.14 13.77
C LEU A 135 17.58 -7.56 14.31
N ASN A 136 17.95 -7.69 15.58
CA ASN A 136 18.07 -8.99 16.24
C ASN A 136 16.72 -9.71 16.41
N LEU A 137 15.63 -8.97 16.63
CA LEU A 137 14.28 -9.54 16.63
C LEU A 137 13.89 -10.06 15.24
N PHE A 138 14.25 -9.34 14.19
CA PHE A 138 14.06 -9.79 12.82
C PHE A 138 14.85 -11.08 12.52
N ALA A 139 16.13 -11.14 12.92
CA ALA A 139 16.93 -12.36 12.80
C ALA A 139 16.30 -13.52 13.57
N LYS A 140 15.82 -13.29 14.80
CA LYS A 140 15.11 -14.32 15.61
C LYS A 140 13.81 -14.79 14.98
N SER A 141 13.11 -13.95 14.19
CA SER A 141 11.94 -14.38 13.42
C SER A 141 12.29 -15.23 12.19
N GLY A 142 13.59 -15.42 11.95
CA GLY A 142 14.12 -16.18 10.83
C GLY A 142 14.34 -15.37 9.56
N ALA A 143 14.26 -14.03 9.64
CA ALA A 143 14.57 -13.18 8.49
C ALA A 143 16.07 -13.23 8.17
N LYS A 144 16.42 -13.44 6.89
CA LYS A 144 17.81 -13.46 6.41
C LYS A 144 18.29 -12.08 5.96
N ALA A 145 17.35 -11.20 5.59
CA ALA A 145 17.64 -9.84 5.20
C ALA A 145 16.50 -8.90 5.63
N VAL A 146 16.80 -7.62 5.63
CA VAL A 146 15.82 -6.55 5.82
C VAL A 146 15.78 -5.72 4.55
N ILE A 147 14.58 -5.45 4.06
CA ILE A 147 14.33 -4.55 2.94
C ILE A 147 13.80 -3.24 3.53
N ALA A 148 14.32 -2.11 3.08
CA ALA A 148 13.83 -0.79 3.46
C ALA A 148 13.65 0.09 2.22
N ARG A 149 12.71 1.02 2.29
CA ARG A 149 12.48 2.00 1.22
C ARG A 149 12.73 3.40 1.73
N ASN A 150 13.30 4.26 0.86
CA ASN A 150 13.57 5.68 1.16
C ASN A 150 14.45 5.89 2.40
N VAL A 151 15.51 5.10 2.54
CA VAL A 151 16.49 5.28 3.61
C VAL A 151 17.25 6.58 3.39
N SER A 152 17.31 7.44 4.40
CA SER A 152 18.12 8.65 4.31
C SER A 152 19.62 8.29 4.13
N PRO A 153 20.35 9.00 3.25
CA PRO A 153 21.78 8.74 3.02
C PRO A 153 22.63 8.71 4.29
N MET A 154 22.19 9.39 5.34
CA MET A 154 22.83 9.42 6.65
C MET A 154 22.91 8.03 7.31
N PHE A 155 22.00 7.12 6.99
CA PHE A 155 21.90 5.80 7.61
C PHE A 155 22.49 4.68 6.73
N VAL A 156 22.95 5.01 5.52
CA VAL A 156 23.58 4.03 4.61
C VAL A 156 24.89 3.47 5.14
N ALA A 157 25.55 4.19 6.08
CA ALA A 157 26.81 3.76 6.68
C ALA A 157 26.73 2.47 7.53
N ASP A 158 25.53 2.04 7.92
CA ASP A 158 25.30 0.92 8.83
C ASP A 158 25.18 -0.45 8.11
N GLY A 159 25.80 -0.60 6.94
CA GLY A 159 25.77 -1.85 6.17
C GLY A 159 24.57 -2.00 5.23
N TRP A 160 23.70 -1.00 5.14
CA TRP A 160 22.64 -0.95 4.16
C TRP A 160 23.19 -0.73 2.76
N ARG A 161 22.78 -1.56 1.81
CA ARG A 161 23.17 -1.44 0.42
C ARG A 161 21.97 -1.02 -0.43
N GLN A 162 22.14 0.05 -1.20
CA GLN A 162 21.13 0.50 -2.14
C GLN A 162 21.08 -0.41 -3.36
N VAL A 163 19.89 -0.80 -3.75
CA VAL A 163 19.65 -1.45 -5.04
C VAL A 163 19.78 -0.42 -6.14
N ALA A 164 20.68 -0.66 -7.08
CA ALA A 164 21.06 0.29 -8.12
C ALA A 164 19.83 0.80 -8.91
N GLY A 165 19.72 2.13 -9.06
CA GLY A 165 18.63 2.76 -9.79
C GLY A 165 17.30 2.83 -9.04
N THR A 166 17.23 2.37 -7.80
CA THR A 166 16.01 2.34 -7.00
C THR A 166 16.15 3.11 -5.70
N ASN A 167 15.04 3.28 -4.98
CA ASN A 167 15.03 3.84 -3.62
C ASN A 167 14.93 2.74 -2.54
N TYR A 168 15.21 1.49 -2.90
CA TYR A 168 15.26 0.38 -1.98
C TYR A 168 16.67 0.12 -1.48
N PHE A 169 16.74 -0.36 -0.24
CA PHE A 169 17.96 -0.72 0.46
C PHE A 169 17.80 -2.12 1.06
N ILE A 170 18.87 -2.87 1.06
CA ILE A 170 18.91 -4.23 1.61
C ILE A 170 20.01 -4.27 2.67
N LEU A 171 19.69 -4.84 3.83
CA LEU A 171 20.62 -5.17 4.89
C LEU A 171 20.57 -6.68 5.12
N ARG A 172 21.71 -7.35 4.96
CA ARG A 172 21.82 -8.78 5.28
C ARG A 172 21.92 -8.98 6.78
N LEU A 173 21.10 -9.86 7.33
CA LEU A 173 21.19 -10.23 8.74
C LEU A 173 22.16 -11.40 8.92
N PRO A 174 22.87 -11.47 10.07
CA PRO A 174 23.68 -12.63 10.38
C PRO A 174 22.81 -13.88 10.49
N SER A 175 23.25 -14.97 9.89
CA SER A 175 22.61 -16.28 10.07
C SER A 175 22.73 -16.71 11.54
N THR A 176 21.60 -16.87 12.19
CA THR A 176 21.52 -17.44 13.55
C THR A 176 21.62 -18.96 13.51
#